data_d857f0273aea7b6636878ee6762032b8
#
_entry.id   d857f0273aea7b6636878ee6762032b8
#
_cell.length_a   1.000
_cell.length_b   1.000
_cell.length_c   1.000
_cell.angle_alpha   90.00
_cell.angle_beta   90.00
_cell.angle_gamma   90.00
#
_symmetry.space_group_name_H-M   'P 1'
#
loop_
_entity.id
_entity.type
_entity.pdbx_description
1 polymer ?
#
loop_
_entity_poly.entity_id
_entity_poly.type
_entity_poly.pdbx_seq_one_letter_code
_entity_poly.pdbx_strand_id
1 'polypeptide(L)'
;MRKSRVFSAMLLASAVATGGSAFAGEAHKAITGPFVTPMDVTKKCLECHADAAMDIMKTTHWTWASEQEIPGKKGKVMLGKKNAINNFCISIDSNWPRCTSCHISYGWKDAKFDFSDKNKVDCLVCHDSTGTYKKAPPAAGMPFGFTGNPELDAKPVDLVAVAQSVGKPARKNCVACHGFGGGGNNVKHGDIDSSMVNPTKAIDVHMGSDSLNFQCTECHTTQKHNIKGNAMIVTPGGKNHLECTQCHDAKPHKNAKLNTHTATVACQTCHIPTFAKSMPTKVNWDWSTAGQDIKAEEQVFGTEKREGYAKIKGNFKWAKDVVPAYKWYNGKATVYLRGEKIDPTKVTELNTPTGSIKDKTAKIYPFKVHTGKQIYDKENKYFLVPKVWPANKEDKDAYWKNFDWDKAVRAGSEASGLAYSGSYDFAPTVMYWRINHMVAPASEALKCNDCHAANGRLDWKALGYKGDPMKTKGAARMKK
;
A
#
# COMPACT_ATOMS: atom_id res chain seq x y z
N MET A 1 29.78 0.60 60.61
CA MET A 1 29.09 -0.65 60.34
C MET A 1 27.94 -0.38 59.37
N ARG A 2 28.14 -0.57 58.06
CA ARG A 2 27.10 -0.47 57.04
C ARG A 2 26.87 -1.87 56.44
N LYS A 3 25.69 -2.41 56.65
CA LYS A 3 25.29 -3.73 56.11
C LYS A 3 24.96 -3.58 54.66
N SER A 4 25.74 -4.23 53.82
CA SER A 4 25.46 -4.50 52.40
C SER A 4 24.27 -5.48 52.29
N ARG A 5 23.21 -5.09 51.57
CA ARG A 5 22.15 -5.99 51.14
C ARG A 5 22.44 -6.42 49.73
N VAL A 6 22.82 -7.67 49.57
CA VAL A 6 22.91 -8.36 48.28
C VAL A 6 21.51 -8.69 47.84
N PHE A 7 21.06 -8.13 46.70
CA PHE A 7 19.84 -8.55 46.04
C PHE A 7 20.19 -9.74 45.13
N SER A 8 19.78 -10.92 45.55
CA SER A 8 19.76 -12.09 44.67
C SER A 8 18.65 -11.92 43.64
N ALA A 9 19.02 -11.70 42.37
CA ALA A 9 18.11 -11.78 41.25
C ALA A 9 17.85 -13.26 40.93
N MET A 10 16.66 -13.72 41.23
CA MET A 10 16.15 -15.01 40.77
C MET A 10 15.92 -14.94 39.27
N LEU A 11 16.81 -15.58 38.50
CA LEU A 11 16.53 -15.90 37.09
C LEU A 11 15.44 -16.98 37.06
N LEU A 12 14.18 -16.60 36.82
CA LEU A 12 13.17 -17.50 36.34
C LEU A 12 13.43 -17.72 34.85
N ALA A 13 14.05 -18.83 34.52
CA ALA A 13 14.14 -19.33 33.16
C ALA A 13 12.73 -19.71 32.66
N SER A 14 12.17 -18.85 31.81
CA SER A 14 10.93 -19.17 31.07
C SER A 14 11.26 -20.19 29.97
N ALA A 15 11.32 -21.45 30.32
CA ALA A 15 11.30 -22.57 29.39
C ALA A 15 9.85 -22.80 28.91
N VAL A 16 9.35 -21.91 28.01
CA VAL A 16 8.08 -22.14 27.33
C VAL A 16 8.23 -21.68 25.88
N ALA A 17 7.89 -22.59 24.98
CA ALA A 17 7.62 -22.40 23.55
C ALA A 17 8.69 -22.73 22.50
N THR A 18 9.60 -23.67 22.75
CA THR A 18 10.31 -24.32 21.62
C THR A 18 9.61 -25.56 21.09
N GLY A 19 8.72 -26.19 21.86
CA GLY A 19 7.99 -27.40 21.46
C GLY A 19 6.92 -27.17 20.38
N GLY A 20 6.21 -26.02 20.43
CA GLY A 20 5.09 -25.77 19.51
C GLY A 20 5.48 -25.62 18.04
N SER A 21 6.65 -25.06 17.76
CA SER A 21 7.10 -24.83 16.37
C SER A 21 7.62 -26.12 15.71
N ALA A 22 8.24 -27.02 16.47
CA ALA A 22 8.73 -28.31 15.97
C ALA A 22 7.56 -29.25 15.64
N PHE A 23 6.57 -29.35 16.53
CA PHE A 23 5.37 -30.17 16.30
C PHE A 23 4.52 -29.67 15.12
N ALA A 24 4.39 -28.34 14.94
CA ALA A 24 3.68 -27.80 13.80
C ALA A 24 4.39 -28.14 12.46
N GLY A 25 5.71 -28.10 12.42
CA GLY A 25 6.50 -28.47 11.23
C GLY A 25 6.30 -29.94 10.84
N GLU A 26 6.30 -30.87 11.78
CA GLU A 26 6.06 -32.30 11.52
C GLU A 26 4.63 -32.55 11.03
N ALA A 27 3.63 -31.92 11.61
CA ALA A 27 2.24 -32.05 11.17
C ALA A 27 2.03 -31.61 9.72
N HIS A 28 2.69 -30.54 9.28
CA HIS A 28 2.62 -30.08 7.90
C HIS A 28 3.34 -31.02 6.93
N LYS A 29 4.44 -31.64 7.32
CA LYS A 29 5.15 -32.66 6.51
C LYS A 29 4.27 -33.90 6.22
N ALA A 30 3.29 -34.19 7.06
CA ALA A 30 2.34 -35.28 6.86
C ALA A 30 1.22 -34.95 5.85
N ILE A 31 1.16 -33.70 5.34
CA ILE A 31 0.17 -33.33 4.33
C ILE A 31 0.47 -34.07 3.03
N THR A 32 -0.52 -34.82 2.53
CA THR A 32 -0.42 -35.55 1.26
C THR A 32 -1.43 -35.02 0.25
N GLY A 33 -1.09 -35.17 -1.04
CA GLY A 33 -1.97 -34.87 -2.17
C GLY A 33 -2.68 -36.11 -2.72
N PRO A 34 -3.16 -36.02 -3.96
CA PRO A 34 -3.00 -34.90 -4.86
C PRO A 34 -3.94 -33.71 -4.56
N PHE A 35 -3.47 -32.49 -4.80
CA PHE A 35 -4.33 -31.29 -4.84
C PHE A 35 -4.63 -30.95 -6.29
N VAL A 36 -5.90 -31.07 -6.69
CA VAL A 36 -6.35 -30.75 -8.06
C VAL A 36 -6.46 -29.25 -8.27
N THR A 37 -6.82 -28.52 -7.22
CA THR A 37 -6.95 -27.07 -7.22
C THR A 37 -6.26 -26.46 -6.01
N PRO A 38 -5.86 -25.17 -6.08
CA PRO A 38 -5.33 -24.47 -4.90
C PRO A 38 -6.34 -24.39 -3.74
N MET A 39 -7.65 -24.39 -4.03
CA MET A 39 -8.70 -24.43 -3.01
C MET A 39 -8.69 -25.73 -2.18
N ASP A 40 -8.21 -26.83 -2.75
CA ASP A 40 -8.11 -28.10 -2.01
C ASP A 40 -7.06 -28.01 -0.91
N VAL A 41 -5.99 -27.23 -1.12
CA VAL A 41 -5.01 -26.92 -0.07
C VAL A 41 -5.68 -26.13 1.06
N THR A 42 -6.49 -25.13 0.74
CA THR A 42 -7.23 -24.37 1.77
C THR A 42 -8.17 -25.27 2.57
N LYS A 43 -8.94 -26.15 1.91
CA LYS A 43 -9.80 -27.12 2.61
C LYS A 43 -8.96 -27.97 3.57
N LYS A 44 -7.80 -28.44 3.12
CA LYS A 44 -6.88 -29.23 3.95
C LYS A 44 -6.36 -28.46 5.16
N CYS A 45 -6.00 -27.19 4.98
CA CYS A 45 -5.60 -26.31 6.08
C CYS A 45 -6.72 -26.17 7.12
N LEU A 46 -7.98 -26.03 6.67
CA LEU A 46 -9.13 -25.79 7.53
C LEU A 46 -9.55 -27.02 8.35
N GLU A 47 -9.06 -28.22 8.06
CA GLU A 47 -9.26 -29.40 8.91
C GLU A 47 -8.63 -29.21 10.30
N CYS A 48 -7.51 -28.49 10.39
CA CYS A 48 -6.81 -28.21 11.65
C CYS A 48 -6.94 -26.74 12.08
N HIS A 49 -7.01 -25.80 11.13
CA HIS A 49 -7.09 -24.36 11.35
C HIS A 49 -8.51 -23.82 11.08
N ALA A 50 -9.51 -24.43 11.73
CA ALA A 50 -10.94 -24.25 11.41
C ALA A 50 -11.42 -22.80 11.33
N ASP A 51 -10.91 -21.91 12.21
CA ASP A 51 -11.34 -20.50 12.30
C ASP A 51 -10.51 -19.55 11.42
N ALA A 52 -9.37 -20.00 10.89
CA ALA A 52 -8.39 -19.13 10.25
C ALA A 52 -8.96 -18.35 9.04
N ALA A 53 -9.74 -19.04 8.18
CA ALA A 53 -10.38 -18.40 7.04
C ALA A 53 -11.40 -17.34 7.50
N MET A 54 -12.22 -17.64 8.50
CA MET A 54 -13.22 -16.70 9.01
C MET A 54 -12.59 -15.48 9.66
N ASP A 55 -11.43 -15.62 10.28
CA ASP A 55 -10.70 -14.51 10.87
C ASP A 55 -10.13 -13.58 9.79
N ILE A 56 -9.49 -14.14 8.76
CA ILE A 56 -8.94 -13.34 7.65
C ILE A 56 -10.04 -12.68 6.81
N MET A 57 -11.20 -13.32 6.64
CA MET A 57 -12.32 -12.79 5.87
C MET A 57 -12.94 -11.52 6.50
N LYS A 58 -12.71 -11.26 7.79
CA LYS A 58 -13.11 -10.02 8.47
C LYS A 58 -12.14 -8.86 8.20
N THR A 59 -10.99 -9.12 7.60
CA THR A 59 -9.92 -8.13 7.40
C THR A 59 -10.02 -7.41 6.06
N THR A 60 -9.33 -6.27 5.95
CA THR A 60 -9.25 -5.53 4.69
C THR A 60 -8.45 -6.23 3.60
N HIS A 61 -7.65 -7.24 3.93
CA HIS A 61 -6.99 -8.09 2.95
C HIS A 61 -7.99 -8.94 2.16
N TRP A 62 -9.13 -9.28 2.76
CA TRP A 62 -10.22 -9.97 2.10
C TRP A 62 -11.27 -9.02 1.53
N THR A 63 -11.79 -8.11 2.36
CA THR A 63 -12.93 -7.27 1.96
C THR A 63 -12.60 -6.21 0.91
N TRP A 64 -11.37 -5.71 0.89
CA TRP A 64 -10.88 -4.59 0.07
C TRP A 64 -11.76 -3.33 0.12
N ALA A 65 -12.71 -3.30 0.98
CA ALA A 65 -13.52 -2.14 1.33
C ALA A 65 -13.99 -2.27 2.78
N SER A 66 -14.27 -1.15 3.41
CA SER A 66 -14.83 -1.08 4.76
C SER A 66 -15.69 0.16 4.92
N GLU A 67 -16.61 0.13 5.87
CA GLU A 67 -17.33 1.34 6.27
C GLU A 67 -16.38 2.37 6.88
N GLN A 68 -16.43 3.58 6.38
CA GLN A 68 -15.55 4.67 6.80
C GLN A 68 -16.37 5.97 6.96
N GLU A 69 -16.01 6.74 8.00
CA GLU A 69 -16.41 8.15 8.10
C GLU A 69 -15.37 8.99 7.34
N ILE A 70 -15.81 9.65 6.28
CA ILE A 70 -14.96 10.50 5.44
C ILE A 70 -15.23 11.95 5.80
N PRO A 71 -14.20 12.74 6.16
CA PRO A 71 -14.37 14.17 6.42
C PRO A 71 -15.09 14.88 5.28
N GLY A 72 -16.13 15.65 5.60
CA GLY A 72 -16.96 16.35 4.61
C GLY A 72 -18.06 15.53 3.95
N LYS A 73 -18.20 14.23 4.26
CA LYS A 73 -19.30 13.38 3.80
C LYS A 73 -20.28 13.10 4.94
N LYS A 74 -21.55 12.89 4.58
CA LYS A 74 -22.59 12.51 5.57
C LYS A 74 -22.57 10.99 5.79
N GLY A 75 -22.61 10.58 7.06
CA GLY A 75 -22.68 9.17 7.45
C GLY A 75 -21.43 8.36 7.15
N LYS A 76 -21.55 7.05 7.22
CA LYS A 76 -20.52 6.11 6.84
C LYS A 76 -20.70 5.68 5.39
N VAL A 77 -19.61 5.52 4.67
CA VAL A 77 -19.59 5.04 3.29
C VAL A 77 -18.70 3.80 3.18
N MET A 78 -19.13 2.84 2.40
CA MET A 78 -18.29 1.69 2.04
C MET A 78 -17.23 2.15 1.05
N LEU A 79 -15.97 2.11 1.47
CA LEU A 79 -14.86 2.57 0.63
C LEU A 79 -13.62 1.72 0.82
N GLY A 80 -12.92 1.48 -0.29
CA GLY A 80 -11.64 0.80 -0.30
C GLY A 80 -11.13 0.53 -1.70
N LYS A 81 -10.13 -0.33 -1.81
CA LYS A 81 -9.54 -0.68 -3.10
C LYS A 81 -10.55 -1.28 -4.08
N LYS A 82 -11.61 -1.90 -3.56
CA LYS A 82 -12.70 -2.49 -4.34
C LYS A 82 -13.47 -1.46 -5.18
N ASN A 83 -13.61 -0.22 -4.72
CA ASN A 83 -14.48 0.78 -5.34
C ASN A 83 -13.89 2.19 -5.39
N ALA A 84 -12.66 2.40 -4.93
CA ALA A 84 -11.99 3.69 -5.03
C ALA A 84 -11.40 3.92 -6.42
N ILE A 85 -11.47 5.15 -6.89
CA ILE A 85 -10.69 5.63 -8.02
C ILE A 85 -9.31 6.06 -7.52
N ASN A 86 -8.26 5.79 -8.30
CA ASN A 86 -6.90 6.20 -8.03
C ASN A 86 -6.24 6.72 -9.31
N ASN A 87 -5.12 7.44 -9.19
CA ASN A 87 -4.45 8.05 -10.34
C ASN A 87 -3.17 7.34 -10.81
N PHE A 88 -2.88 6.15 -10.27
CA PHE A 88 -1.77 5.33 -10.76
C PHE A 88 -2.25 4.10 -11.56
N CYS A 89 -3.55 3.78 -11.51
CA CYS A 89 -4.14 2.75 -12.35
C CYS A 89 -5.58 3.15 -12.55
N ILE A 90 -6.61 3.04 -12.34
CA ILE A 90 -7.92 3.66 -12.46
C ILE A 90 -8.84 3.12 -11.36
N SER A 91 -9.44 1.94 -11.61
CA SER A 91 -10.26 1.21 -10.65
C SER A 91 -10.24 -0.27 -11.02
N ILE A 92 -10.73 -1.13 -10.13
CA ILE A 92 -10.76 -2.56 -10.38
C ILE A 92 -11.96 -2.99 -11.21
N ASP A 93 -13.05 -2.22 -11.22
CA ASP A 93 -14.24 -2.54 -12.01
C ASP A 93 -13.86 -2.70 -13.48
N SER A 94 -14.42 -3.70 -14.16
CA SER A 94 -14.05 -4.16 -15.51
C SER A 94 -12.61 -4.67 -15.70
N ASN A 95 -11.73 -4.54 -14.69
CA ASN A 95 -10.31 -4.92 -14.76
C ASN A 95 -9.93 -6.01 -13.74
N TRP A 96 -10.91 -6.73 -13.21
CA TRP A 96 -10.75 -7.66 -12.08
C TRP A 96 -9.59 -8.63 -12.22
N PRO A 97 -9.42 -9.43 -13.27
CA PRO A 97 -8.40 -10.48 -13.29
C PRO A 97 -6.99 -9.95 -13.07
N ARG A 98 -6.69 -8.75 -13.57
CA ARG A 98 -5.39 -8.11 -13.41
C ARG A 98 -5.26 -7.44 -12.04
N CYS A 99 -6.28 -6.70 -11.62
CA CYS A 99 -6.24 -5.91 -10.39
C CYS A 99 -6.34 -6.78 -9.14
N THR A 100 -7.14 -7.87 -9.20
CA THR A 100 -7.38 -8.76 -8.07
C THR A 100 -6.30 -9.82 -7.87
N SER A 101 -5.29 -9.89 -8.72
CA SER A 101 -4.15 -10.80 -8.54
C SER A 101 -3.45 -10.67 -7.18
N CYS A 102 -3.48 -9.48 -6.57
CA CYS A 102 -2.96 -9.25 -5.22
C CYS A 102 -3.98 -9.50 -4.10
N HIS A 103 -5.23 -9.89 -4.42
CA HIS A 103 -6.22 -10.27 -3.41
C HIS A 103 -5.86 -11.62 -2.80
N ILE A 104 -6.14 -11.81 -1.52
CA ILE A 104 -5.84 -13.06 -0.82
C ILE A 104 -6.88 -14.15 -1.11
N SER A 105 -7.33 -14.23 -2.35
CA SER A 105 -8.29 -15.25 -2.82
C SER A 105 -7.87 -15.88 -4.12
N TYR A 106 -8.63 -16.91 -4.47
CA TYR A 106 -8.62 -17.55 -5.77
C TYR A 106 -9.83 -17.11 -6.60
N GLY A 107 -9.61 -16.74 -7.86
CA GLY A 107 -10.66 -16.63 -8.85
C GLY A 107 -11.60 -15.41 -8.76
N TRP A 108 -11.17 -14.29 -8.18
CA TRP A 108 -11.96 -13.06 -8.23
C TRP A 108 -11.81 -12.37 -9.60
N LYS A 109 -12.59 -12.86 -10.57
CA LYS A 109 -12.50 -12.45 -11.98
C LYS A 109 -13.60 -11.46 -12.41
N ASP A 110 -14.64 -11.25 -11.60
CA ASP A 110 -15.77 -10.39 -11.91
C ASP A 110 -16.54 -9.95 -10.65
N ALA A 111 -17.62 -9.21 -10.85
CA ALA A 111 -18.49 -8.71 -9.78
C ALA A 111 -19.28 -9.80 -9.03
N LYS A 112 -19.35 -11.03 -9.58
CA LYS A 112 -20.10 -12.18 -9.02
C LYS A 112 -19.24 -13.00 -8.04
N PHE A 113 -18.03 -12.54 -7.69
CA PHE A 113 -17.18 -13.24 -6.75
C PHE A 113 -17.87 -13.39 -5.40
N ASP A 114 -17.95 -14.64 -4.94
CA ASP A 114 -18.54 -14.98 -3.64
C ASP A 114 -17.53 -14.75 -2.52
N PHE A 115 -17.71 -13.65 -1.79
CA PHE A 115 -16.92 -13.30 -0.62
C PHE A 115 -17.24 -14.13 0.63
N SER A 116 -18.29 -14.98 0.61
CA SER A 116 -18.66 -15.86 1.72
C SER A 116 -17.99 -17.23 1.67
N ASP A 117 -17.41 -17.61 0.52
CA ASP A 117 -16.74 -18.89 0.34
C ASP A 117 -15.35 -18.91 0.98
N LYS A 118 -15.26 -19.50 2.18
CA LYS A 118 -14.01 -19.64 2.92
C LYS A 118 -12.94 -20.48 2.22
N ASN A 119 -13.33 -21.37 1.29
CA ASN A 119 -12.37 -22.22 0.56
C ASN A 119 -11.60 -21.40 -0.50
N LYS A 120 -12.07 -20.22 -0.84
CA LYS A 120 -11.35 -19.30 -1.75
C LYS A 120 -10.27 -18.48 -1.07
N VAL A 121 -10.09 -18.59 0.25
CA VAL A 121 -9.00 -17.91 0.96
C VAL A 121 -7.67 -18.54 0.57
N ASP A 122 -6.71 -17.74 0.13
CA ASP A 122 -5.37 -18.16 -0.24
C ASP A 122 -4.43 -18.06 0.96
N CYS A 123 -4.28 -19.17 1.68
CA CYS A 123 -3.36 -19.26 2.83
C CYS A 123 -1.89 -19.20 2.38
N LEU A 124 -1.60 -19.81 1.22
CA LEU A 124 -0.23 -20.02 0.75
C LEU A 124 0.46 -18.71 0.34
N VAL A 125 -0.28 -17.70 -0.15
CA VAL A 125 0.32 -16.41 -0.55
C VAL A 125 1.07 -15.73 0.59
N CYS A 126 0.61 -15.91 1.83
CA CYS A 126 1.26 -15.38 3.02
C CYS A 126 2.20 -16.40 3.69
N HIS A 127 1.87 -17.70 3.65
CA HIS A 127 2.53 -18.73 4.44
C HIS A 127 3.56 -19.55 3.68
N ASP A 128 3.67 -19.41 2.34
CA ASP A 128 4.73 -20.10 1.57
C ASP A 128 6.13 -19.71 2.04
N SER A 129 6.93 -20.72 2.43
CA SER A 129 8.34 -20.53 2.76
C SER A 129 9.28 -20.96 1.64
N THR A 130 8.80 -21.72 0.64
CA THR A 130 9.62 -22.21 -0.48
C THR A 130 10.07 -21.08 -1.43
N GLY A 131 9.23 -20.06 -1.62
CA GLY A 131 9.40 -19.00 -2.61
C GLY A 131 8.98 -19.42 -4.02
N THR A 132 8.43 -20.61 -4.18
CA THR A 132 7.95 -21.13 -5.48
C THR A 132 6.50 -20.76 -5.75
N TYR A 133 5.70 -20.52 -4.70
CA TYR A 133 4.30 -20.12 -4.82
C TYR A 133 4.18 -18.67 -5.28
N LYS A 134 3.66 -18.47 -6.49
CA LYS A 134 3.46 -17.14 -7.08
C LYS A 134 2.12 -17.07 -7.76
N LYS A 135 1.38 -16.01 -7.49
CA LYS A 135 0.15 -15.70 -8.23
C LYS A 135 0.47 -15.19 -9.63
N ALA A 136 -0.24 -15.70 -10.63
CA ALA A 136 -0.11 -15.22 -11.99
C ALA A 136 -0.82 -13.85 -12.13
N PRO A 137 -0.14 -12.79 -12.56
CA PRO A 137 -0.71 -11.43 -12.54
C PRO A 137 -2.04 -11.26 -13.28
N PRO A 138 -2.34 -11.93 -14.42
CA PRO A 138 -3.61 -11.75 -15.11
C PRO A 138 -4.71 -12.76 -14.69
N ALA A 139 -4.47 -13.60 -13.68
CA ALA A 139 -5.30 -14.78 -13.43
C ALA A 139 -6.21 -14.66 -12.19
N ALA A 140 -6.66 -13.44 -11.86
CA ALA A 140 -7.62 -13.22 -10.76
C ALA A 140 -7.22 -13.87 -9.41
N GLY A 141 -5.92 -13.91 -9.11
CA GLY A 141 -5.38 -14.49 -7.88
C GLY A 141 -5.06 -15.98 -7.96
N MET A 142 -5.24 -16.64 -9.08
CA MET A 142 -4.80 -18.02 -9.28
C MET A 142 -3.26 -18.09 -9.38
N PRO A 143 -2.61 -19.09 -8.79
CA PRO A 143 -1.17 -19.30 -8.97
C PRO A 143 -0.85 -19.88 -10.36
N PHE A 144 0.42 -19.77 -10.77
CA PHE A 144 0.91 -20.42 -11.97
C PHE A 144 0.64 -21.93 -11.92
N GLY A 145 0.22 -22.50 -13.03
CA GLY A 145 -0.18 -23.90 -13.14
C GLY A 145 -1.67 -24.17 -12.93
N PHE A 146 -2.46 -23.14 -12.52
CA PHE A 146 -3.88 -23.30 -12.19
C PHE A 146 -4.74 -22.16 -12.74
N THR A 147 -4.26 -21.47 -13.76
CA THR A 147 -4.90 -20.26 -14.29
C THR A 147 -5.95 -20.55 -15.36
N GLY A 148 -5.91 -21.70 -15.97
CA GLY A 148 -6.66 -22.08 -17.15
C GLY A 148 -6.05 -21.53 -18.46
N ASN A 149 -4.87 -20.91 -18.39
CA ASN A 149 -4.10 -20.47 -19.55
C ASN A 149 -2.92 -21.42 -19.77
N PRO A 150 -2.84 -22.17 -20.88
CA PRO A 150 -1.79 -23.16 -21.12
C PRO A 150 -0.37 -22.61 -21.00
N GLU A 151 -0.15 -21.34 -21.41
CA GLU A 151 1.18 -20.71 -21.33
C GLU A 151 1.61 -20.45 -19.86
N LEU A 152 0.67 -20.06 -19.00
CA LEU A 152 0.90 -19.81 -17.59
C LEU A 152 0.88 -21.09 -16.76
N ASP A 153 0.30 -22.14 -17.29
CA ASP A 153 0.11 -23.43 -16.61
C ASP A 153 1.13 -24.48 -17.05
N ALA A 154 2.04 -24.13 -17.97
CA ALA A 154 3.10 -25.04 -18.47
C ALA A 154 4.05 -25.55 -17.37
N LYS A 155 4.21 -24.81 -16.28
CA LYS A 155 5.04 -25.18 -15.12
C LYS A 155 4.25 -24.95 -13.84
N PRO A 156 3.39 -25.90 -13.43
CA PRO A 156 2.58 -25.79 -12.23
C PRO A 156 3.46 -25.76 -10.98
N VAL A 157 3.05 -24.98 -9.99
CA VAL A 157 3.65 -25.03 -8.66
C VAL A 157 3.27 -26.34 -7.96
N ASP A 158 4.22 -26.95 -7.28
CA ASP A 158 3.97 -28.13 -6.46
C ASP A 158 3.25 -27.71 -5.16
N LEU A 159 1.93 -27.83 -5.17
CA LEU A 159 1.09 -27.45 -4.03
C LEU A 159 1.35 -28.32 -2.78
N VAL A 160 1.77 -29.58 -2.94
CA VAL A 160 2.09 -30.46 -1.81
C VAL A 160 3.37 -29.96 -1.14
N ALA A 161 4.44 -29.75 -1.90
CA ALA A 161 5.69 -29.25 -1.37
C ALA A 161 5.53 -27.87 -0.69
N VAL A 162 4.71 -26.98 -1.27
CA VAL A 162 4.40 -25.67 -0.66
C VAL A 162 3.61 -25.86 0.64
N ALA A 163 2.56 -26.70 0.67
CA ALA A 163 1.76 -26.94 1.86
C ALA A 163 2.56 -27.58 3.01
N GLN A 164 3.50 -28.46 2.68
CA GLN A 164 4.41 -29.07 3.65
C GLN A 164 5.46 -28.08 4.21
N SER A 165 5.69 -26.98 3.52
CA SER A 165 6.74 -26.00 3.82
C SER A 165 6.18 -24.64 4.29
N VAL A 166 4.93 -24.61 4.79
CA VAL A 166 4.35 -23.36 5.29
C VAL A 166 5.02 -22.90 6.59
N GLY A 167 5.10 -21.57 6.74
CA GLY A 167 5.74 -20.96 7.90
C GLY A 167 5.17 -19.57 8.23
N LYS A 168 5.85 -18.86 9.12
CA LYS A 168 5.52 -17.46 9.40
C LYS A 168 5.72 -16.61 8.14
N PRO A 169 4.81 -15.66 7.84
CA PRO A 169 4.98 -14.74 6.73
C PRO A 169 6.30 -13.98 6.79
N ALA A 170 7.07 -14.02 5.71
CA ALA A 170 8.32 -13.31 5.54
C ALA A 170 8.13 -12.05 4.68
N ARG A 171 9.12 -11.15 4.66
CA ARG A 171 9.11 -9.94 3.82
C ARG A 171 8.76 -10.23 2.36
N LYS A 172 9.28 -11.32 1.78
CA LYS A 172 9.00 -11.72 0.39
C LYS A 172 7.51 -11.90 0.11
N ASN A 173 6.74 -12.46 1.07
CA ASN A 173 5.31 -12.67 0.91
C ASN A 173 4.54 -11.34 0.86
N CYS A 174 4.85 -10.41 1.77
CA CYS A 174 4.22 -9.10 1.83
C CYS A 174 4.59 -8.23 0.61
N VAL A 175 5.87 -8.17 0.28
CA VAL A 175 6.41 -7.32 -0.79
C VAL A 175 5.90 -7.78 -2.17
N ALA A 176 5.60 -9.06 -2.37
CA ALA A 176 5.01 -9.56 -3.62
C ALA A 176 3.75 -8.77 -4.05
N CYS A 177 2.97 -8.28 -3.10
CA CYS A 177 1.80 -7.45 -3.35
C CYS A 177 2.06 -5.97 -3.05
N HIS A 178 2.63 -5.65 -1.87
CA HIS A 178 2.80 -4.27 -1.41
C HIS A 178 3.87 -3.50 -2.19
N GLY A 179 4.94 -4.14 -2.63
CA GLY A 179 5.98 -3.53 -3.47
C GLY A 179 5.54 -3.26 -4.91
N PHE A 180 4.55 -4.01 -5.41
CA PHE A 180 4.09 -3.96 -6.81
C PHE A 180 2.70 -3.37 -7.00
N GLY A 181 2.14 -2.75 -5.98
CA GLY A 181 0.86 -2.03 -6.07
C GLY A 181 0.88 -0.96 -7.16
N GLY A 182 -0.25 -0.78 -7.86
CA GLY A 182 -0.36 0.20 -8.94
C GLY A 182 0.21 -0.27 -10.29
N GLY A 183 0.50 -1.57 -10.42
CA GLY A 183 0.88 -2.19 -11.70
C GLY A 183 2.38 -2.21 -11.98
N GLY A 184 3.22 -2.07 -10.97
CA GLY A 184 4.66 -2.20 -11.10
C GLY A 184 5.43 -1.92 -9.82
N ASN A 185 6.72 -2.27 -9.84
CA ASN A 185 7.61 -2.07 -8.70
C ASN A 185 7.71 -0.58 -8.35
N ASN A 186 7.42 -0.26 -7.10
CA ASN A 186 7.45 1.08 -6.52
C ASN A 186 6.52 2.12 -7.19
N VAL A 187 5.45 1.68 -7.88
CA VAL A 187 4.51 2.63 -8.51
C VAL A 187 3.69 3.37 -7.48
N LYS A 188 3.11 2.66 -6.50
CA LYS A 188 2.11 3.20 -5.59
C LYS A 188 2.71 3.94 -4.39
N HIS A 189 3.44 3.23 -3.54
CA HIS A 189 3.80 3.74 -2.20
C HIS A 189 5.01 4.68 -2.21
N GLY A 190 6.08 4.30 -2.91
CA GLY A 190 7.32 5.05 -2.93
C GLY A 190 8.30 4.65 -1.81
N ASP A 191 7.79 4.17 -0.70
CA ASP A 191 8.56 3.70 0.46
C ASP A 191 8.48 2.19 0.69
N ILE A 192 7.85 1.45 -0.24
CA ILE A 192 7.81 -0.01 -0.27
C ILE A 192 8.01 -0.47 -1.71
N ASP A 193 9.13 -1.10 -1.97
CA ASP A 193 9.52 -1.69 -3.26
C ASP A 193 10.20 -3.05 -3.08
N SER A 194 10.65 -3.66 -4.17
CA SER A 194 11.27 -4.99 -4.13
C SER A 194 12.54 -5.07 -3.28
N SER A 195 13.26 -3.96 -3.07
CA SER A 195 14.45 -3.95 -2.21
C SER A 195 14.13 -4.23 -0.74
N MET A 196 12.88 -4.02 -0.32
CA MET A 196 12.41 -4.29 1.04
C MET A 196 12.35 -5.80 1.38
N VAL A 197 12.55 -6.68 0.42
CA VAL A 197 12.72 -8.13 0.68
C VAL A 197 14.01 -8.40 1.43
N ASN A 198 15.10 -7.74 1.02
CA ASN A 198 16.41 -7.84 1.68
C ASN A 198 17.08 -6.45 1.70
N PRO A 199 16.54 -5.47 2.45
CA PRO A 199 17.10 -4.14 2.51
C PRO A 199 18.40 -4.12 3.30
N THR A 200 19.24 -3.11 3.04
CA THR A 200 20.35 -2.75 3.92
C THR A 200 19.91 -1.70 4.94
N LYS A 201 20.71 -1.48 5.98
CA LYS A 201 20.53 -0.40 6.96
C LYS A 201 20.40 0.98 6.32
N ALA A 202 21.06 1.22 5.20
CA ALA A 202 20.98 2.48 4.45
C ALA A 202 19.58 2.71 3.86
N ILE A 203 18.84 1.64 3.54
CA ILE A 203 17.47 1.71 3.06
C ILE A 203 16.51 1.90 4.23
N ASP A 204 16.59 1.01 5.25
CA ASP A 204 15.75 1.08 6.44
C ASP A 204 16.47 0.50 7.66
N VAL A 205 16.61 1.29 8.71
CA VAL A 205 17.38 0.92 9.91
C VAL A 205 16.76 -0.26 10.69
N HIS A 206 15.45 -0.45 10.62
CA HIS A 206 14.78 -1.54 11.35
C HIS A 206 14.82 -2.84 10.53
N MET A 207 14.66 -2.73 9.21
CA MET A 207 14.52 -3.89 8.33
C MET A 207 15.86 -4.34 7.72
N GLY A 208 16.90 -3.49 7.78
CA GLY A 208 18.21 -3.80 7.22
C GLY A 208 18.75 -5.14 7.69
N SER A 209 19.20 -5.99 6.74
CA SER A 209 19.80 -7.29 7.03
C SER A 209 21.14 -7.17 7.78
N ASP A 210 21.78 -6.03 7.64
CA ASP A 210 22.98 -5.59 8.32
C ASP A 210 22.70 -4.72 9.57
N SER A 211 21.45 -4.73 10.06
CA SER A 211 20.99 -4.01 11.23
C SER A 211 20.06 -4.91 12.08
N LEU A 212 18.82 -4.46 12.40
CA LEU A 212 17.88 -5.22 13.23
C LEU A 212 17.21 -6.38 12.49
N ASN A 213 17.21 -6.36 11.17
CA ASN A 213 16.65 -7.39 10.29
C ASN A 213 15.17 -7.73 10.58
N PHE A 214 14.37 -6.75 11.00
CA PHE A 214 12.97 -6.94 11.33
C PHE A 214 12.15 -7.38 10.11
N GLN A 215 11.26 -8.36 10.32
CA GLN A 215 10.24 -8.71 9.36
C GLN A 215 9.09 -7.69 9.43
N CYS A 216 8.22 -7.67 8.41
CA CYS A 216 7.05 -6.78 8.41
C CYS A 216 6.17 -7.01 9.65
N THR A 217 6.07 -8.26 10.10
CA THR A 217 5.26 -8.69 11.25
C THR A 217 5.79 -8.24 12.60
N GLU A 218 7.03 -7.75 12.70
CA GLU A 218 7.56 -7.17 13.95
C GLU A 218 6.83 -5.86 14.30
N CYS A 219 6.52 -5.05 13.28
CA CYS A 219 5.73 -3.84 13.45
C CYS A 219 4.23 -4.10 13.18
N HIS A 220 3.92 -4.78 12.08
CA HIS A 220 2.55 -5.16 11.70
C HIS A 220 2.10 -6.41 12.48
N THR A 221 2.13 -6.31 13.81
CA THR A 221 1.74 -7.44 14.68
C THR A 221 0.33 -7.90 14.36
N THR A 222 0.12 -9.22 14.50
CA THR A 222 -1.10 -9.87 14.06
C THR A 222 -1.73 -10.66 15.20
N GLN A 223 -3.03 -10.47 15.39
CA GLN A 223 -3.83 -11.30 16.27
C GLN A 223 -5.03 -11.83 15.49
N LYS A 224 -5.19 -13.15 15.39
CA LYS A 224 -6.28 -13.79 14.61
C LYS A 224 -6.37 -13.20 13.19
N HIS A 225 -5.25 -13.15 12.47
CA HIS A 225 -5.11 -12.55 11.14
C HIS A 225 -5.45 -11.06 11.02
N ASN A 226 -5.82 -10.38 12.10
CA ASN A 226 -6.01 -8.94 12.10
C ASN A 226 -4.64 -8.24 12.20
N ILE A 227 -4.07 -7.94 11.04
CA ILE A 227 -2.75 -7.30 10.91
C ILE A 227 -2.88 -5.82 11.24
N LYS A 228 -2.06 -5.33 12.19
CA LYS A 228 -2.02 -3.90 12.53
C LYS A 228 -1.62 -3.03 11.36
N GLY A 229 -2.22 -1.88 11.27
CA GLY A 229 -1.96 -0.85 10.27
C GLY A 229 -3.23 -0.31 9.63
N ASN A 230 -3.15 0.88 9.06
CA ASN A 230 -4.21 1.42 8.24
C ASN A 230 -3.66 2.19 7.05
N ALA A 231 -4.42 2.21 5.96
CA ALA A 231 -4.16 3.05 4.81
C ALA A 231 -5.24 4.14 4.71
N MET A 232 -4.92 5.27 4.07
CA MET A 232 -5.84 6.43 4.01
C MET A 232 -7.18 6.13 3.34
N ILE A 233 -7.24 5.10 2.48
CA ILE A 233 -8.44 4.80 1.68
C ILE A 233 -9.10 3.49 2.10
N VAL A 234 -8.34 2.46 2.46
CA VAL A 234 -8.86 1.10 2.61
C VAL A 234 -9.11 0.65 4.03
N THR A 235 -8.65 1.39 5.02
CA THR A 235 -8.79 1.00 6.42
C THR A 235 -9.38 2.17 7.20
N PRO A 236 -10.49 2.00 7.90
CA PRO A 236 -11.02 3.04 8.77
C PRO A 236 -9.96 3.47 9.77
N GLY A 237 -9.93 4.75 10.06
CA GLY A 237 -9.16 5.27 11.18
C GLY A 237 -9.56 4.55 12.47
N GLY A 238 -8.78 4.62 13.53
CA GLY A 238 -9.14 4.04 14.81
C GLY A 238 -8.02 3.26 15.48
N LYS A 239 -8.38 2.23 16.23
CA LYS A 239 -7.49 1.54 17.19
C LYS A 239 -6.38 0.69 16.56
N ASN A 240 -6.40 0.46 15.27
CA ASN A 240 -5.45 -0.44 14.59
C ASN A 240 -4.23 0.30 14.01
N HIS A 241 -3.78 1.37 14.65
CA HIS A 241 -2.63 2.15 14.21
C HIS A 241 -1.31 1.47 14.55
N LEU A 242 -0.29 1.82 13.74
CA LEU A 242 1.11 1.64 14.08
C LEU A 242 1.70 2.99 14.50
N GLU A 243 2.34 3.01 15.65
CA GLU A 243 3.04 4.18 16.16
C GLU A 243 4.44 3.81 16.60
N CYS A 244 5.39 4.71 16.37
CA CYS A 244 6.78 4.52 16.80
C CYS A 244 6.88 4.33 18.31
N THR A 245 5.97 4.96 19.06
CA THR A 245 5.88 4.87 20.52
C THR A 245 5.44 3.51 21.07
N GLN A 246 5.12 2.54 20.22
CA GLN A 246 4.91 1.16 20.65
C GLN A 246 6.22 0.47 21.07
N CYS A 247 7.36 0.96 20.58
CA CYS A 247 8.69 0.46 20.93
C CYS A 247 9.62 1.57 21.45
N HIS A 248 9.41 2.82 21.03
CA HIS A 248 10.21 3.97 21.44
C HIS A 248 9.50 4.79 22.51
N ASP A 249 10.24 5.39 23.43
CA ASP A 249 9.67 6.31 24.42
C ASP A 249 8.96 7.49 23.75
N ALA A 250 7.94 8.03 24.41
CA ALA A 250 7.24 9.23 23.94
C ALA A 250 8.17 10.47 23.88
N LYS A 251 9.27 10.46 24.63
CA LYS A 251 10.33 11.48 24.65
C LYS A 251 11.69 10.83 24.35
N PRO A 252 11.94 10.34 23.11
CA PRO A 252 13.08 9.48 22.81
C PRO A 252 14.42 10.24 22.70
N HIS A 253 14.38 11.57 22.65
CA HIS A 253 15.58 12.38 22.43
C HIS A 253 16.19 12.88 23.75
N LYS A 254 17.51 12.87 23.83
CA LYS A 254 18.25 13.54 24.95
C LYS A 254 18.00 15.05 24.98
N ASN A 255 17.79 15.65 23.81
CA ASN A 255 17.48 17.07 23.68
C ASN A 255 15.98 17.33 23.93
N ALA A 256 15.67 18.01 25.03
CA ALA A 256 14.29 18.34 25.42
C ALA A 256 13.53 19.13 24.34
N LYS A 257 14.19 19.98 23.56
CA LYS A 257 13.57 20.75 22.47
C LYS A 257 13.10 19.84 21.35
N LEU A 258 13.86 18.78 20.99
CA LEU A 258 13.40 17.78 20.02
C LEU A 258 12.19 17.00 20.54
N ASN A 259 12.13 16.73 21.83
CA ASN A 259 10.95 16.08 22.41
C ASN A 259 9.69 16.97 22.37
N THR A 260 9.83 18.31 22.36
CA THR A 260 8.65 19.18 22.14
C THR A 260 8.11 19.13 20.72
N HIS A 261 8.94 18.82 19.72
CA HIS A 261 8.50 18.65 18.32
C HIS A 261 7.58 17.45 18.16
N THR A 262 7.72 16.39 18.96
CA THR A 262 6.89 15.17 18.83
C THR A 262 5.38 15.42 18.99
N ALA A 263 5.00 16.52 19.62
CA ALA A 263 3.60 16.94 19.75
C ALA A 263 3.01 17.50 18.43
N THR A 264 3.86 17.99 17.52
CA THR A 264 3.45 18.73 16.31
C THR A 264 3.98 18.13 15.02
N VAL A 265 5.12 17.43 15.11
CA VAL A 265 5.84 16.85 13.98
C VAL A 265 5.86 15.34 14.15
N ALA A 266 5.47 14.60 13.12
CA ALA A 266 5.55 13.15 13.14
C ALA A 266 7.02 12.69 13.12
N CYS A 267 7.31 11.57 13.76
CA CYS A 267 8.67 11.01 13.80
C CYS A 267 9.23 10.80 12.39
N GLN A 268 8.40 10.32 11.49
CA GLN A 268 8.72 10.06 10.08
C GLN A 268 9.20 11.33 9.35
N THR A 269 8.72 12.51 9.75
CA THR A 269 9.13 13.78 9.13
C THR A 269 10.62 14.04 9.23
N CYS A 270 11.23 13.68 10.36
CA CYS A 270 12.67 13.84 10.57
C CYS A 270 13.45 12.58 10.22
N HIS A 271 12.88 11.40 10.53
CA HIS A 271 13.57 10.11 10.41
C HIS A 271 13.43 9.44 9.05
N ILE A 272 12.66 10.02 8.12
CA ILE A 272 12.61 9.60 6.71
C ILE A 272 12.90 10.82 5.83
N PRO A 273 14.17 11.25 5.72
CA PRO A 273 14.56 12.42 4.95
C PRO A 273 14.22 12.33 3.47
N THR A 274 14.32 11.12 2.90
CA THR A 274 13.95 10.79 1.52
C THR A 274 13.35 9.41 1.46
N PHE A 275 12.58 9.16 0.43
CA PHE A 275 12.03 7.84 0.09
C PHE A 275 12.37 7.47 -1.36
N ALA A 276 11.98 6.28 -1.83
CA ALA A 276 12.42 5.72 -3.11
C ALA A 276 13.94 5.63 -3.22
N LYS A 277 14.59 5.18 -2.14
CA LYS A 277 16.05 5.15 -2.00
C LYS A 277 16.72 4.12 -2.91
N SER A 278 16.08 2.99 -3.15
CA SER A 278 16.61 1.92 -4.01
C SER A 278 16.01 2.00 -5.40
N MET A 279 14.69 1.89 -5.49
CA MET A 279 13.96 1.87 -6.74
C MET A 279 13.24 3.20 -6.97
N PRO A 280 13.33 3.82 -8.18
CA PRO A 280 12.57 5.01 -8.48
C PRO A 280 11.05 4.75 -8.35
N THR A 281 10.32 5.75 -7.87
CA THR A 281 8.87 5.70 -7.75
C THR A 281 8.19 6.55 -8.81
N LYS A 282 7.01 6.11 -9.27
CA LYS A 282 6.22 6.89 -10.22
C LYS A 282 5.58 8.07 -9.49
N VAL A 283 5.77 9.29 -9.99
CA VAL A 283 5.25 10.53 -9.40
C VAL A 283 4.22 11.23 -10.28
N ASN A 284 4.15 10.86 -11.56
CA ASN A 284 3.13 11.36 -12.48
C ASN A 284 2.70 10.28 -13.47
N TRP A 285 1.43 10.30 -13.85
CA TRP A 285 0.88 9.42 -14.89
C TRP A 285 -0.18 10.16 -15.70
N ASP A 286 0.15 10.47 -16.96
CA ASP A 286 -0.76 11.12 -17.90
C ASP A 286 -1.37 10.12 -18.89
N TRP A 287 -2.62 9.74 -18.63
CA TRP A 287 -3.37 8.82 -19.49
C TRP A 287 -3.82 9.46 -20.80
N SER A 288 -3.89 10.79 -20.90
CA SER A 288 -4.37 11.47 -22.12
C SER A 288 -3.46 11.28 -23.33
N THR A 289 -2.22 10.87 -23.08
CA THR A 289 -1.22 10.64 -24.12
C THR A 289 -1.14 9.16 -24.56
N ALA A 290 -1.92 8.28 -23.95
CA ALA A 290 -1.95 6.88 -24.35
C ALA A 290 -2.46 6.69 -25.79
N GLY A 291 -2.03 5.61 -26.45
CA GLY A 291 -2.43 5.25 -27.81
C GLY A 291 -1.53 5.80 -28.92
N GLN A 292 -0.61 6.71 -28.63
CA GLN A 292 0.28 7.30 -29.62
C GLN A 292 1.46 6.39 -29.96
N ASP A 293 1.88 6.39 -31.23
CA ASP A 293 3.08 5.67 -31.68
C ASP A 293 4.31 6.60 -31.55
N ILE A 294 4.77 6.81 -30.32
CA ILE A 294 5.95 7.59 -30.02
C ILE A 294 7.01 6.73 -29.36
N LYS A 295 8.28 7.08 -29.58
CA LYS A 295 9.40 6.41 -28.93
C LYS A 295 9.37 6.73 -27.43
N ALA A 296 9.45 5.70 -26.62
CA ALA A 296 9.61 5.87 -25.17
C ALA A 296 10.97 6.50 -24.83
N GLU A 297 10.95 7.53 -24.00
CA GLU A 297 12.17 8.06 -23.40
C GLU A 297 12.48 7.29 -22.12
N GLU A 298 13.73 6.86 -21.97
CA GLU A 298 14.21 6.27 -20.73
C GLU A 298 14.59 7.35 -19.72
N GLN A 299 14.09 7.20 -18.50
CA GLN A 299 14.53 7.98 -17.35
C GLN A 299 15.53 7.11 -16.56
N VAL A 300 16.76 7.60 -16.39
CA VAL A 300 17.87 6.87 -15.80
C VAL A 300 18.15 7.35 -14.38
N PHE A 301 18.26 6.40 -13.44
CA PHE A 301 18.47 6.63 -12.02
C PHE A 301 19.61 5.73 -11.51
N GLY A 302 20.85 6.11 -11.81
CA GLY A 302 22.01 5.24 -11.60
C GLY A 302 21.94 4.02 -12.52
N THR A 303 21.85 2.82 -11.96
CA THR A 303 21.69 1.56 -12.74
C THR A 303 20.23 1.26 -13.12
N GLU A 304 19.28 1.94 -12.48
CA GLU A 304 17.86 1.73 -12.73
C GLU A 304 17.38 2.57 -13.92
N LYS A 305 16.62 1.94 -14.79
CA LYS A 305 15.99 2.58 -15.94
C LYS A 305 14.49 2.41 -15.89
N ARG A 306 13.77 3.46 -16.26
CA ARG A 306 12.30 3.48 -16.29
C ARG A 306 11.82 4.09 -17.59
N GLU A 307 10.85 3.44 -18.23
CA GLU A 307 10.17 4.01 -19.40
C GLU A 307 9.43 5.28 -19.01
N GLY A 308 9.62 6.36 -19.78
CA GLY A 308 8.87 7.60 -19.65
C GLY A 308 7.52 7.58 -20.35
N TYR A 309 7.29 6.58 -21.21
CA TYR A 309 6.06 6.40 -21.96
C TYR A 309 5.80 4.92 -22.24
N ALA A 310 4.52 4.54 -22.28
CA ALA A 310 4.09 3.27 -22.84
C ALA A 310 2.78 3.49 -23.62
N LYS A 311 2.70 3.02 -24.88
CA LYS A 311 1.53 3.21 -25.73
C LYS A 311 0.21 2.86 -25.04
N ILE A 312 0.18 1.75 -24.31
CA ILE A 312 -1.00 1.28 -23.55
C ILE A 312 -1.35 2.12 -22.32
N LYS A 313 -0.49 3.06 -21.87
CA LYS A 313 -0.64 3.75 -20.57
C LYS A 313 -0.40 5.25 -20.64
N GLY A 314 0.27 5.77 -21.66
CA GLY A 314 0.66 7.18 -21.76
C GLY A 314 1.97 7.51 -21.06
N ASN A 315 2.16 8.79 -20.73
CA ASN A 315 3.40 9.33 -20.16
C ASN A 315 3.54 9.09 -18.66
N PHE A 316 4.79 8.90 -18.24
CA PHE A 316 5.19 8.75 -16.84
C PHE A 316 6.31 9.70 -16.45
N LYS A 317 6.31 10.13 -15.19
CA LYS A 317 7.48 10.69 -14.52
C LYS A 317 7.82 9.81 -13.32
N TRP A 318 9.10 9.51 -13.19
CA TRP A 318 9.68 8.77 -12.09
C TRP A 318 10.62 9.66 -11.30
N ALA A 319 10.86 9.34 -10.05
CA ALA A 319 11.81 10.05 -9.21
C ALA A 319 12.45 9.07 -8.21
N LYS A 320 13.70 9.35 -7.83
CA LYS A 320 14.49 8.59 -6.85
C LYS A 320 14.99 9.56 -5.78
N ASP A 321 15.23 9.05 -4.58
CA ASP A 321 15.67 9.84 -3.41
C ASP A 321 14.80 11.07 -3.16
N VAL A 322 13.48 10.85 -3.22
CA VAL A 322 12.48 11.91 -3.23
C VAL A 322 12.33 12.53 -1.84
N VAL A 323 12.46 13.85 -1.76
CA VAL A 323 12.08 14.60 -0.57
C VAL A 323 10.56 14.59 -0.44
N PRO A 324 9.99 14.16 0.72
CA PRO A 324 8.55 14.16 0.92
C PRO A 324 7.92 15.55 0.84
N ALA A 325 6.65 15.62 0.42
CA ALA A 325 5.82 16.78 0.71
C ALA A 325 5.27 16.69 2.14
N TYR A 326 5.13 17.83 2.80
CA TYR A 326 4.71 17.87 4.19
C TYR A 326 3.34 18.54 4.33
N LYS A 327 2.41 17.84 4.99
CA LYS A 327 1.07 18.34 5.28
C LYS A 327 0.68 18.00 6.71
N TRP A 328 -0.28 18.76 7.26
CA TRP A 328 -0.95 18.35 8.49
C TRP A 328 -1.73 17.06 8.27
N TYR A 329 -1.67 16.16 9.26
CA TYR A 329 -2.40 14.91 9.22
C TYR A 329 -2.85 14.50 10.63
N ASN A 330 -4.16 14.28 10.78
CA ASN A 330 -4.83 13.87 12.03
C ASN A 330 -5.34 12.42 12.01
N GLY A 331 -4.84 11.61 11.08
CA GLY A 331 -5.29 10.22 10.91
C GLY A 331 -6.46 10.06 9.92
N LYS A 332 -7.04 11.15 9.41
CA LYS A 332 -8.17 11.14 8.48
C LYS A 332 -7.79 11.78 7.14
N ALA A 333 -8.52 11.43 6.09
CA ALA A 333 -8.37 12.04 4.77
C ALA A 333 -9.75 12.27 4.14
N THR A 334 -9.88 13.34 3.36
CA THR A 334 -10.98 13.45 2.38
C THR A 334 -10.73 12.45 1.26
N VAL A 335 -11.77 12.00 0.60
CA VAL A 335 -11.66 11.06 -0.52
C VAL A 335 -12.72 11.41 -1.55
N TYR A 336 -12.31 11.43 -2.82
CA TYR A 336 -13.21 11.49 -3.95
C TYR A 336 -14.00 10.18 -4.05
N LEU A 337 -15.31 10.26 -4.03
CA LEU A 337 -16.18 9.10 -4.23
C LEU A 337 -16.58 9.00 -5.70
N ARG A 338 -16.59 7.79 -6.23
CA ARG A 338 -16.98 7.51 -7.61
C ARG A 338 -18.36 8.11 -7.92
N GLY A 339 -18.45 8.87 -9.02
CA GLY A 339 -19.65 9.58 -9.43
C GLY A 339 -19.83 10.99 -8.87
N GLU A 340 -18.94 11.45 -7.99
CA GLU A 340 -18.94 12.85 -7.56
C GLU A 340 -18.53 13.79 -8.69
N LYS A 341 -19.17 14.96 -8.73
CA LYS A 341 -18.86 15.98 -9.74
C LYS A 341 -17.49 16.60 -9.50
N ILE A 342 -16.79 16.89 -10.60
CA ILE A 342 -15.50 17.60 -10.61
C ILE A 342 -15.60 18.92 -11.38
N ASP A 343 -14.68 19.82 -11.11
CA ASP A 343 -14.35 20.94 -11.97
C ASP A 343 -13.11 20.51 -12.80
N PRO A 344 -13.26 20.17 -14.09
CA PRO A 344 -12.16 19.64 -14.88
C PRO A 344 -11.07 20.65 -15.16
N THR A 345 -11.29 21.94 -14.89
CA THR A 345 -10.29 23.03 -15.01
C THR A 345 -9.36 23.10 -13.80
N LYS A 346 -9.70 22.38 -12.71
CA LYS A 346 -8.93 22.33 -11.47
C LYS A 346 -8.39 20.95 -11.20
N VAL A 347 -7.30 20.90 -10.42
CA VAL A 347 -6.77 19.60 -9.94
C VAL A 347 -7.73 18.98 -8.95
N THR A 348 -8.25 17.80 -9.26
CA THR A 348 -9.09 17.04 -8.33
C THR A 348 -8.22 16.25 -7.35
N GLU A 349 -8.42 16.49 -6.06
CA GLU A 349 -7.80 15.72 -4.99
C GLU A 349 -8.56 14.41 -4.78
N LEU A 350 -7.99 13.28 -5.24
CA LEU A 350 -8.62 11.96 -5.07
C LEU A 350 -8.57 11.48 -3.62
N ASN A 351 -7.55 11.89 -2.88
CA ASN A 351 -7.51 11.82 -1.43
C ASN A 351 -6.62 12.94 -0.90
N THR A 352 -6.97 13.50 0.26
CA THR A 352 -6.15 14.55 0.89
C THR A 352 -6.11 14.36 2.40
N PRO A 353 -4.91 14.37 3.02
CA PRO A 353 -4.79 14.33 4.46
C PRO A 353 -5.49 15.54 5.10
N THR A 354 -6.22 15.31 6.19
CA THR A 354 -6.89 16.37 6.94
C THR A 354 -6.10 16.75 8.18
N GLY A 355 -6.32 17.96 8.63
CA GLY A 355 -5.65 18.56 9.77
C GLY A 355 -5.22 19.99 9.46
N SER A 356 -4.85 20.72 10.48
CA SER A 356 -4.37 22.10 10.38
C SER A 356 -3.52 22.47 11.58
N ILE A 357 -2.91 23.64 11.55
CA ILE A 357 -2.18 24.22 12.68
C ILE A 357 -3.08 24.35 13.94
N LYS A 358 -4.39 24.50 13.77
CA LYS A 358 -5.36 24.59 14.87
C LYS A 358 -5.80 23.24 15.42
N ASP A 359 -5.62 22.16 14.67
CA ASP A 359 -5.99 20.80 15.04
C ASP A 359 -4.93 20.18 15.97
N LYS A 360 -5.23 20.05 17.24
CA LYS A 360 -4.31 19.52 18.27
C LYS A 360 -3.96 18.05 18.06
N THR A 361 -4.74 17.30 17.30
CA THR A 361 -4.50 15.88 17.00
C THR A 361 -3.63 15.70 15.77
N ALA A 362 -3.52 16.70 14.90
CA ALA A 362 -2.73 16.62 13.68
C ALA A 362 -1.24 16.86 13.93
N LYS A 363 -0.40 16.21 13.14
CA LYS A 363 1.05 16.43 13.07
C LYS A 363 1.45 16.77 11.64
N ILE A 364 2.53 17.50 11.47
CA ILE A 364 3.19 17.65 10.17
C ILE A 364 3.75 16.29 9.79
N TYR A 365 3.32 15.77 8.65
CA TYR A 365 3.58 14.39 8.24
C TYR A 365 4.12 14.34 6.82
N PRO A 366 5.05 13.40 6.48
CA PRO A 366 5.61 13.27 5.14
C PRO A 366 4.68 12.48 4.21
N PHE A 367 4.56 12.95 2.97
CA PHE A 367 3.76 12.32 1.93
C PHE A 367 4.52 12.22 0.62
N LYS A 368 4.32 11.12 -0.09
CA LYS A 368 4.49 11.08 -1.53
C LYS A 368 3.30 11.77 -2.19
N VAL A 369 3.56 12.61 -3.17
CA VAL A 369 2.56 13.20 -4.07
C VAL A 369 2.60 12.45 -5.39
N HIS A 370 1.45 11.98 -5.84
CA HIS A 370 1.29 11.39 -7.17
C HIS A 370 0.26 12.21 -7.96
N THR A 371 0.72 12.87 -9.01
CA THR A 371 -0.16 13.60 -9.93
C THR A 371 -0.57 12.72 -11.11
N GLY A 372 -1.67 13.04 -11.73
CA GLY A 372 -2.13 12.32 -12.92
C GLY A 372 -3.08 13.14 -13.76
N LYS A 373 -3.39 12.60 -14.94
CA LYS A 373 -4.43 13.12 -15.81
C LYS A 373 -5.30 11.94 -16.25
N GLN A 374 -6.58 11.98 -15.89
CA GLN A 374 -7.48 10.84 -16.02
C GLN A 374 -8.74 11.20 -16.79
N ILE A 375 -9.33 10.19 -17.39
CA ILE A 375 -10.52 10.31 -18.22
C ILE A 375 -11.75 10.63 -17.38
N TYR A 376 -12.56 11.59 -17.84
CA TYR A 376 -13.83 11.97 -17.22
C TYR A 376 -14.93 12.15 -18.28
N ASP A 377 -16.18 12.05 -17.86
CA ASP A 377 -17.36 12.33 -18.69
C ASP A 377 -17.58 13.84 -18.80
N LYS A 378 -17.59 14.37 -20.02
CA LYS A 378 -17.70 15.82 -20.29
C LYS A 378 -19.02 16.44 -19.84
N GLU A 379 -20.13 15.71 -19.99
CA GLU A 379 -21.46 16.18 -19.61
C GLU A 379 -21.72 15.95 -18.13
N ASN A 380 -21.44 14.72 -17.68
CA ASN A 380 -21.69 14.32 -16.31
C ASN A 380 -20.67 14.88 -15.30
N LYS A 381 -19.50 15.34 -15.75
CA LYS A 381 -18.43 15.94 -14.90
C LYS A 381 -17.98 15.05 -13.76
N TYR A 382 -17.72 13.76 -14.00
CA TYR A 382 -17.12 12.82 -13.05
C TYR A 382 -16.13 11.90 -13.74
N PHE A 383 -15.16 11.36 -12.96
CA PHE A 383 -14.19 10.41 -13.50
C PHE A 383 -14.85 9.10 -13.89
N LEU A 384 -14.44 8.59 -15.04
CA LEU A 384 -14.87 7.33 -15.62
C LEU A 384 -13.94 6.19 -15.21
N VAL A 385 -14.40 4.96 -15.34
CA VAL A 385 -13.66 3.74 -15.04
C VAL A 385 -13.53 2.91 -16.32
N PRO A 386 -12.56 3.22 -17.20
CA PRO A 386 -12.43 2.48 -18.45
C PRO A 386 -11.94 1.05 -18.23
N LYS A 387 -12.39 0.15 -19.07
CA LYS A 387 -11.85 -1.21 -19.21
C LYS A 387 -10.50 -1.12 -19.92
N VAL A 388 -9.39 -1.18 -19.17
CA VAL A 388 -8.06 -1.08 -19.77
C VAL A 388 -7.47 -2.45 -20.08
N TRP A 389 -7.69 -3.45 -19.23
CA TRP A 389 -7.12 -4.79 -19.34
C TRP A 389 -8.03 -5.72 -20.18
N PRO A 390 -7.51 -6.41 -21.22
CA PRO A 390 -8.28 -7.41 -21.95
C PRO A 390 -8.47 -8.67 -21.12
N ALA A 391 -9.71 -9.16 -21.03
CA ALA A 391 -10.02 -10.39 -20.29
C ALA A 391 -9.50 -11.64 -21.01
N ASN A 392 -9.44 -11.61 -22.35
CA ASN A 392 -8.94 -12.66 -23.22
C ASN A 392 -8.49 -12.08 -24.57
N LYS A 393 -8.09 -12.95 -25.51
CA LYS A 393 -7.60 -12.57 -26.86
C LYS A 393 -8.71 -11.98 -27.75
N GLU A 394 -9.96 -12.30 -27.48
CA GLU A 394 -11.14 -11.87 -28.25
C GLU A 394 -11.77 -10.58 -27.71
N ASP A 395 -11.29 -10.06 -26.59
CA ASP A 395 -11.81 -8.84 -25.96
C ASP A 395 -11.67 -7.64 -26.88
N LYS A 396 -12.81 -7.11 -27.37
CA LYS A 396 -12.86 -5.99 -28.31
C LYS A 396 -13.01 -4.63 -27.62
N ASP A 397 -13.21 -4.59 -26.32
CA ASP A 397 -13.54 -3.37 -25.58
C ASP A 397 -12.38 -2.84 -24.74
N ALA A 398 -11.36 -3.68 -24.50
CA ALA A 398 -10.23 -3.29 -23.66
C ALA A 398 -9.32 -2.29 -24.39
N TYR A 399 -9.04 -1.17 -23.72
CA TYR A 399 -8.18 -0.11 -24.26
C TYR A 399 -6.79 -0.60 -24.66
N TRP A 400 -6.14 -1.44 -23.82
CA TRP A 400 -4.78 -1.93 -24.08
C TRP A 400 -4.65 -2.80 -25.33
N LYS A 401 -5.78 -3.20 -25.91
CA LYS A 401 -5.82 -3.98 -27.16
C LYS A 401 -6.25 -3.13 -28.35
N ASN A 402 -7.21 -2.26 -28.17
CA ASN A 402 -7.90 -1.60 -29.28
C ASN A 402 -7.60 -0.10 -29.38
N PHE A 403 -7.03 0.50 -28.34
CA PHE A 403 -6.73 1.95 -28.23
C PHE A 403 -7.96 2.85 -28.48
N ASP A 404 -9.15 2.34 -28.15
CA ASP A 404 -10.43 3.03 -28.29
C ASP A 404 -10.99 3.36 -26.90
N TRP A 405 -10.92 4.64 -26.52
CA TRP A 405 -11.41 5.08 -25.22
C TRP A 405 -12.93 4.98 -25.10
N ASP A 406 -13.70 5.24 -26.19
CA ASP A 406 -15.15 5.19 -26.13
C ASP A 406 -15.65 3.77 -25.80
N LYS A 407 -15.12 2.74 -26.49
CA LYS A 407 -15.43 1.34 -26.16
C LYS A 407 -15.01 0.97 -24.74
N ALA A 408 -13.80 1.34 -24.35
CA ALA A 408 -13.29 1.03 -23.03
C ALA A 408 -14.13 1.68 -21.91
N VAL A 409 -14.58 2.91 -22.13
CA VAL A 409 -15.44 3.63 -21.17
C VAL A 409 -16.85 3.03 -21.13
N ARG A 410 -17.45 2.69 -22.25
CA ARG A 410 -18.78 2.02 -22.27
C ARG A 410 -18.76 0.73 -21.45
N ALA A 411 -17.80 -0.15 -21.71
CA ALA A 411 -17.64 -1.40 -20.96
C ALA A 411 -17.35 -1.15 -19.47
N GLY A 412 -16.58 -0.12 -19.16
CA GLY A 412 -16.29 0.27 -17.80
C GLY A 412 -17.48 0.90 -17.07
N SER A 413 -18.30 1.67 -17.78
CA SER A 413 -19.55 2.26 -17.26
C SER A 413 -20.57 1.18 -16.91
N GLU A 414 -20.75 0.19 -17.77
CA GLU A 414 -21.59 -0.97 -17.51
C GLU A 414 -21.11 -1.71 -16.23
N ALA A 415 -19.81 -1.98 -16.13
CA ALA A 415 -19.26 -2.70 -14.99
C ALA A 415 -19.31 -1.91 -13.67
N SER A 416 -19.19 -0.59 -13.71
CA SER A 416 -19.15 0.30 -12.55
C SER A 416 -20.50 0.88 -12.15
N GLY A 417 -21.51 0.78 -13.02
CA GLY A 417 -22.82 1.39 -12.83
C GLY A 417 -22.86 2.91 -13.01
N LEU A 418 -21.79 3.51 -13.57
CA LEU A 418 -21.73 4.95 -13.89
C LEU A 418 -22.25 5.17 -15.31
N ALA A 419 -23.18 6.09 -15.50
CA ALA A 419 -23.65 6.47 -16.84
C ALA A 419 -22.51 7.15 -17.63
N TYR A 420 -22.51 6.95 -18.94
CA TYR A 420 -21.61 7.61 -19.86
C TYR A 420 -22.38 8.36 -20.94
N SER A 421 -22.09 9.65 -21.08
CA SER A 421 -22.80 10.54 -22.01
C SER A 421 -22.45 10.30 -23.49
N GLY A 422 -21.39 9.56 -23.78
CA GLY A 422 -20.82 9.44 -25.12
C GLY A 422 -19.72 10.48 -25.42
N SER A 423 -19.36 11.31 -24.45
CA SER A 423 -18.32 12.33 -24.59
C SER A 423 -17.37 12.34 -23.41
N TYR A 424 -16.08 12.27 -23.67
CA TYR A 424 -15.04 12.24 -22.63
C TYR A 424 -13.95 13.29 -22.89
N ASP A 425 -13.21 13.59 -21.85
CA ASP A 425 -11.95 14.34 -21.90
C ASP A 425 -11.09 13.93 -20.68
N PHE A 426 -9.96 14.59 -20.46
CA PHE A 426 -9.01 14.25 -19.39
C PHE A 426 -8.82 15.42 -18.44
N ALA A 427 -8.93 15.16 -17.14
CA ALA A 427 -8.79 16.15 -16.08
C ALA A 427 -7.63 15.83 -15.12
N PRO A 428 -6.96 16.86 -14.57
CA PRO A 428 -5.83 16.66 -13.66
C PRO A 428 -6.28 16.14 -12.29
N THR A 429 -5.45 15.28 -11.71
CA THR A 429 -5.69 14.66 -10.39
C THR A 429 -4.44 14.67 -9.53
N VAL A 430 -4.62 14.59 -8.21
CA VAL A 430 -3.56 14.39 -7.25
C VAL A 430 -3.98 13.40 -6.16
N MET A 431 -3.04 12.56 -5.72
CA MET A 431 -3.16 11.68 -4.56
C MET A 431 -1.97 11.81 -3.63
N TYR A 432 -2.22 11.58 -2.34
CA TYR A 432 -1.20 11.60 -1.28
C TYR A 432 -1.06 10.22 -0.65
N TRP A 433 0.20 9.76 -0.50
CA TRP A 433 0.54 8.50 0.15
C TRP A 433 1.45 8.78 1.33
N ARG A 434 1.08 8.28 2.52
CA ARG A 434 1.92 8.44 3.71
C ARG A 434 3.25 7.71 3.54
N ILE A 435 4.32 8.33 3.98
CA ILE A 435 5.66 7.74 4.03
C ILE A 435 5.94 7.25 5.44
N ASN A 436 6.18 5.95 5.60
CA ASN A 436 6.34 5.27 6.90
C ASN A 436 7.54 4.34 6.96
N HIS A 437 8.08 3.92 5.81
CA HIS A 437 9.21 3.01 5.69
C HIS A 437 10.42 3.76 5.14
N MET A 438 11.56 3.06 5.05
CA MET A 438 12.86 3.65 4.70
C MET A 438 13.40 4.59 5.78
N VAL A 439 13.19 4.22 7.05
CA VAL A 439 13.68 4.97 8.21
C VAL A 439 15.20 5.01 8.19
N ALA A 440 15.75 6.23 8.18
CA ALA A 440 17.19 6.46 8.18
C ALA A 440 17.82 6.22 9.58
N PRO A 441 19.11 5.90 9.66
CA PRO A 441 19.86 5.94 10.91
C PRO A 441 19.70 7.30 11.59
N ALA A 442 19.71 7.33 12.93
CA ALA A 442 19.51 8.56 13.70
C ALA A 442 20.51 9.68 13.36
N SER A 443 21.74 9.33 12.96
CA SER A 443 22.75 10.27 12.47
C SER A 443 22.33 11.01 11.19
N GLU A 444 21.50 10.41 10.37
CA GLU A 444 21.02 10.92 9.09
C GLU A 444 19.63 11.60 9.19
N ALA A 445 19.01 11.58 10.38
CA ALA A 445 17.77 12.30 10.61
C ALA A 445 17.93 13.80 10.36
N LEU A 446 16.86 14.45 9.89
CA LEU A 446 16.87 15.89 9.61
C LEU A 446 17.33 16.71 10.81
N LYS A 447 18.14 17.73 10.52
CA LYS A 447 18.68 18.67 11.52
C LYS A 447 17.82 19.96 11.53
N CYS A 448 18.05 20.82 12.50
CA CYS A 448 17.29 22.06 12.66
C CYS A 448 17.23 22.89 11.36
N ASN A 449 18.36 23.06 10.69
CA ASN A 449 18.46 23.88 9.49
C ASN A 449 17.79 23.26 8.26
N ASP A 450 17.56 21.95 8.23
CA ASP A 450 16.82 21.31 7.13
C ASP A 450 15.37 21.81 7.05
N CYS A 451 14.81 22.30 8.15
CA CYS A 451 13.48 22.88 8.23
C CYS A 451 13.51 24.39 8.46
N HIS A 452 14.46 24.90 9.27
CA HIS A 452 14.48 26.28 9.76
C HIS A 452 15.45 27.23 9.02
N ALA A 453 16.09 26.79 7.95
CA ALA A 453 16.85 27.64 7.05
C ALA A 453 15.91 28.40 6.07
N ALA A 454 16.46 29.40 5.37
CA ALA A 454 15.71 30.16 4.38
C ALA A 454 15.16 29.29 3.23
N ASN A 455 15.91 28.24 2.88
CA ASN A 455 15.56 27.21 1.90
C ASN A 455 15.17 25.88 2.56
N GLY A 456 14.65 25.93 3.78
CA GLY A 456 14.20 24.74 4.52
C GLY A 456 13.07 24.00 3.82
N ARG A 457 12.94 22.71 4.14
CA ARG A 457 12.02 21.79 3.46
C ARG A 457 10.53 22.08 3.70
N LEU A 458 10.20 22.82 4.77
CA LEU A 458 8.81 23.09 5.15
C LEU A 458 8.33 24.41 4.56
N ASP A 459 7.25 24.36 3.79
CA ASP A 459 6.49 25.56 3.43
C ASP A 459 5.65 26.00 4.64
N TRP A 460 6.22 26.88 5.44
CA TRP A 460 5.59 27.38 6.66
C TRP A 460 4.27 28.10 6.41
N LYS A 461 4.13 28.79 5.27
CA LYS A 461 2.91 29.50 4.90
C LYS A 461 1.81 28.51 4.53
N ALA A 462 2.11 27.51 3.71
CA ALA A 462 1.18 26.44 3.37
C ALA A 462 0.75 25.62 4.60
N LEU A 463 1.61 25.53 5.63
CA LEU A 463 1.30 24.91 6.92
C LEU A 463 0.52 25.85 7.86
N GLY A 464 0.21 27.09 7.45
CA GLY A 464 -0.57 28.05 8.23
C GLY A 464 0.23 28.88 9.24
N TYR A 465 1.55 28.88 9.16
CA TYR A 465 2.41 29.75 9.95
C TYR A 465 2.64 31.08 9.24
N LYS A 466 2.87 32.16 9.99
CA LYS A 466 3.26 33.48 9.41
C LYS A 466 4.65 33.47 8.76
N GLY A 467 5.45 32.46 9.03
CA GLY A 467 6.80 32.23 8.57
C GLY A 467 7.44 31.16 9.42
N ASP A 468 8.75 30.98 9.34
CA ASP A 468 9.48 30.04 10.17
C ASP A 468 9.23 30.33 11.66
N PRO A 469 8.59 29.40 12.43
CA PRO A 469 8.24 29.66 13.83
C PRO A 469 9.46 29.85 14.73
N MET A 470 10.62 29.40 14.32
CA MET A 470 11.86 29.64 15.07
C MET A 470 12.32 31.11 14.97
N LYS A 471 12.03 31.79 13.84
CA LYS A 471 12.42 33.17 13.57
C LYS A 471 11.35 34.18 13.94
N THR A 472 10.07 33.82 13.74
CA THR A 472 8.96 34.76 13.94
C THR A 472 8.48 34.87 15.38
N LYS A 473 9.17 34.26 16.37
CA LYS A 473 8.68 34.05 17.74
C LYS A 473 7.24 33.53 17.73
N GLY A 474 6.94 32.75 16.68
CA GLY A 474 5.62 32.47 16.17
C GLY A 474 4.73 31.78 17.15
N ALA A 475 3.47 31.89 16.91
CA ALA A 475 2.42 31.26 17.68
C ALA A 475 2.80 29.78 17.93
N ALA A 476 3.35 29.52 19.10
CA ALA A 476 3.35 28.20 19.64
C ALA A 476 1.90 27.68 19.48
N ARG A 477 1.72 26.53 18.94
CA ARG A 477 0.42 25.81 18.98
C ARG A 477 -0.15 26.07 20.36
N MET A 478 -1.26 26.82 20.48
CA MET A 478 -1.75 27.31 21.75
C MET A 478 -1.72 26.16 22.77
N LYS A 479 -0.92 26.36 23.83
CA LYS A 479 -0.95 25.48 24.99
C LYS A 479 -2.40 25.45 25.51
N LYS A 480 -2.84 24.28 25.92
CA LYS A 480 -4.06 24.17 26.71
C LYS A 480 -3.97 25.01 27.96
#